data_b3a9ca541d9b45e4bed0d06c5fb332cb
#
_entry.id   b3a9ca541d9b45e4bed0d06c5fb332cb
#
_cell.length_a   1.000
_cell.length_b   1.000
_cell.length_c   1.000
_cell.angle_alpha   90.00
_cell.angle_beta   90.00
_cell.angle_gamma   90.00
#
_symmetry.space_group_name_H-M   'P 1'
#
loop_
_entity.id
_entity.type
_entity.pdbx_description
1 polymer ?
#
loop_
_entity_poly.entity_id
_entity_poly.type
_entity_poly.pdbx_seq_one_letter_code
_entity_poly.pdbx_strand_id
1 'polypeptide(L)'
;YGIFVIFRLSYGLGHGDAELVSRYSMDIYFESAGTILTLITLGKFLEAKSKGKTSEAIEKLMDLAPKTAIVERNGQETEIPIAQIEEGDIFIVNPGASIPADGVVTEGASGVDESAITGESIPVEKSEGDRLIAATINKTGYLKGRAVRVGENTTLSQIISLVEEASSSKAPIAKMADKIAGVFVPVV
;
A
#
# COMPACT_ATOMS: atom_id res chain seq x y z
N TYR A 1 -23.28 28.56 16.79
CA TYR A 1 -23.86 29.86 16.39
C TYR A 1 -25.12 29.67 15.53
N GLY A 2 -25.08 28.90 14.44
CA GLY A 2 -26.22 28.71 13.53
C GLY A 2 -27.52 28.24 14.22
N ILE A 3 -27.42 27.29 15.16
CA ILE A 3 -28.56 26.83 15.96
C ILE A 3 -29.14 27.96 16.80
N PHE A 4 -28.30 28.79 17.40
CA PHE A 4 -28.74 29.98 18.16
C PHE A 4 -29.46 30.98 17.26
N VAL A 5 -28.94 31.24 16.06
CA VAL A 5 -29.57 32.13 15.08
C VAL A 5 -30.93 31.62 14.66
N ILE A 6 -31.10 30.33 14.38
CA ILE A 6 -32.40 29.71 14.05
C ILE A 6 -33.40 29.92 15.20
N PHE A 7 -32.96 29.67 16.44
CA PHE A 7 -33.82 29.85 17.62
C PHE A 7 -34.28 31.30 17.76
N ARG A 8 -33.38 32.28 17.59
CA ARG A 8 -33.70 33.70 17.64
C ARG A 8 -34.65 34.15 16.52
N LEU A 9 -34.44 33.65 15.28
CA LEU A 9 -35.34 33.89 14.16
C LEU A 9 -36.73 33.32 14.39
N SER A 10 -36.81 32.07 14.85
CA SER A 10 -38.08 31.41 15.18
C SER A 10 -38.85 32.15 16.27
N TYR A 11 -38.13 32.61 17.30
CA TYR A 11 -38.72 33.42 18.36
C TYR A 11 -39.25 34.77 17.83
N GLY A 12 -38.46 35.49 17.04
CA GLY A 12 -38.87 36.77 16.43
C GLY A 12 -40.08 36.64 15.51
N LEU A 13 -40.12 35.60 14.68
CA LEU A 13 -41.25 35.30 13.80
C LEU A 13 -42.52 34.97 14.63
N GLY A 14 -42.39 34.19 15.70
CA GLY A 14 -43.53 33.82 16.55
C GLY A 14 -44.11 34.99 17.36
N HIS A 15 -43.34 36.03 17.62
CA HIS A 15 -43.76 37.20 18.40
C HIS A 15 -43.95 38.48 17.56
N GLY A 16 -43.80 38.41 16.22
CA GLY A 16 -43.94 39.55 15.34
C GLY A 16 -42.86 40.62 15.48
N ASP A 17 -41.69 40.25 16.02
CA ASP A 17 -40.53 41.13 16.20
C ASP A 17 -39.73 41.26 14.89
N ALA A 18 -40.11 42.19 14.05
CA ALA A 18 -39.52 42.44 12.74
C ALA A 18 -38.04 42.88 12.83
N GLU A 19 -37.66 43.59 13.91
CA GLU A 19 -36.27 44.04 14.10
C GLU A 19 -35.34 42.84 14.39
N LEU A 20 -35.77 41.96 15.27
CA LEU A 20 -35.03 40.74 15.60
C LEU A 20 -34.92 39.81 14.39
N VAL A 21 -35.95 39.65 13.61
CA VAL A 21 -35.95 38.86 12.37
C VAL A 21 -34.99 39.49 11.34
N SER A 22 -35.02 40.77 11.11
CA SER A 22 -34.13 41.47 10.18
C SER A 22 -32.67 41.34 10.59
N ARG A 23 -32.38 41.45 11.90
CA ARG A 23 -31.03 41.38 12.43
C ARG A 23 -30.36 40.00 12.23
N TYR A 24 -31.11 38.91 12.40
CA TYR A 24 -30.58 37.55 12.33
C TYR A 24 -30.81 36.86 10.98
N SER A 25 -31.62 37.39 10.09
CA SER A 25 -31.92 36.78 8.78
C SER A 25 -30.70 36.68 7.86
N MET A 26 -29.73 37.60 7.99
CA MET A 26 -28.49 37.59 7.22
C MET A 26 -27.35 36.75 7.87
N ASP A 27 -27.53 36.26 9.10
CA ASP A 27 -26.55 35.53 9.85
C ASP A 27 -26.66 34.02 9.64
N ILE A 28 -27.40 33.58 8.63
CA ILE A 28 -27.58 32.14 8.31
C ILE A 28 -26.49 31.69 7.33
N TYR A 29 -25.37 31.22 7.87
CA TYR A 29 -24.23 30.78 7.09
C TYR A 29 -24.30 29.30 6.68
N PHE A 30 -25.52 28.76 6.41
CA PHE A 30 -25.69 27.35 6.03
C PHE A 30 -25.06 27.00 4.68
N GLU A 31 -25.10 27.91 3.72
CA GLU A 31 -24.45 27.73 2.42
C GLU A 31 -22.92 27.59 2.55
N SER A 32 -22.31 28.42 3.41
CA SER A 32 -20.87 28.34 3.69
C SER A 32 -20.54 27.03 4.41
N ALA A 33 -21.32 26.62 5.40
CA ALA A 33 -21.17 25.35 6.08
C ALA A 33 -21.35 24.17 5.11
N GLY A 34 -22.35 24.21 4.23
CA GLY A 34 -22.56 23.20 3.19
C GLY A 34 -21.40 23.11 2.22
N THR A 35 -20.87 24.25 1.78
CA THR A 35 -19.70 24.30 0.89
C THR A 35 -18.46 23.70 1.55
N ILE A 36 -18.18 24.06 2.80
CA ILE A 36 -17.03 23.53 3.56
C ILE A 36 -17.15 22.00 3.72
N LEU A 37 -18.33 21.51 4.13
CA LEU A 37 -18.57 20.07 4.28
C LEU A 37 -18.40 19.31 2.95
N THR A 38 -18.90 19.89 1.86
CA THR A 38 -18.75 19.32 0.51
C THR A 38 -17.29 19.24 0.11
N LEU A 39 -16.51 20.30 0.30
CA LEU A 39 -15.10 20.33 -0.03
C LEU A 39 -14.28 19.35 0.84
N ILE A 40 -14.58 19.26 2.14
CA ILE A 40 -13.94 18.29 3.03
C ILE A 40 -14.25 16.84 2.58
N THR A 41 -15.53 16.57 2.28
CA THR A 41 -15.95 15.24 1.83
C THR A 41 -15.32 14.88 0.49
N LEU A 42 -15.26 15.81 -0.46
CA LEU A 42 -14.59 15.61 -1.74
C LEU A 42 -13.09 15.36 -1.55
N GLY A 43 -12.43 16.12 -0.69
CA GLY A 43 -11.01 15.91 -0.35
C GLY A 43 -10.76 14.51 0.24
N LYS A 44 -11.59 14.09 1.19
CA LYS A 44 -11.51 12.74 1.78
C LYS A 44 -11.80 11.63 0.77
N PHE A 45 -12.75 11.83 -0.12
CA PHE A 45 -13.04 10.88 -1.20
C PHE A 45 -11.85 10.71 -2.16
N LEU A 46 -11.23 11.83 -2.59
CA LEU A 46 -10.05 11.79 -3.46
C LEU A 46 -8.84 11.15 -2.77
N GLU A 47 -8.64 11.44 -1.48
CA GLU A 47 -7.60 10.80 -0.66
C GLU A 47 -7.80 9.28 -0.59
N ALA A 48 -9.01 8.82 -0.26
CA ALA A 48 -9.35 7.41 -0.17
C ALA A 48 -9.18 6.69 -1.52
N LYS A 49 -9.62 7.32 -2.62
CA LYS A 49 -9.48 6.77 -3.98
C LYS A 49 -8.01 6.66 -4.41
N SER A 50 -7.17 7.62 -4.04
CA SER A 50 -5.73 7.58 -4.33
C SER A 50 -5.02 6.46 -3.56
N LYS A 51 -5.33 6.31 -2.27
CA LYS A 51 -4.76 5.23 -1.44
C LYS A 51 -5.19 3.83 -1.90
N GLY A 52 -6.45 3.67 -2.33
CA GLY A 52 -6.95 2.40 -2.84
C GLY A 52 -6.17 1.87 -4.05
N LYS A 53 -5.77 2.74 -4.97
CA LYS A 53 -4.96 2.35 -6.13
C LYS A 53 -3.55 1.86 -5.77
N THR A 54 -2.94 2.44 -4.75
CA THR A 54 -1.62 2.02 -4.27
C THR A 54 -1.69 0.64 -3.61
N SER A 55 -2.73 0.38 -2.80
CA SER A 55 -2.95 -0.94 -2.18
C SER A 55 -3.16 -2.04 -3.23
N GLU A 56 -3.93 -1.78 -4.28
CA GLU A 56 -4.14 -2.74 -5.38
C GLU A 56 -2.82 -3.08 -6.11
N ALA A 57 -1.94 -2.10 -6.31
CA ALA A 57 -0.63 -2.34 -6.92
C ALA A 57 0.27 -3.21 -6.02
N ILE A 58 0.24 -2.99 -4.71
CA ILE A 58 0.97 -3.80 -3.73
C ILE A 58 0.44 -5.24 -3.69
N GLU A 59 -0.89 -5.43 -3.69
CA GLU A 59 -1.49 -6.77 -3.74
C GLU A 59 -1.03 -7.53 -4.98
N LYS A 60 -0.97 -6.88 -6.15
CA LYS A 60 -0.47 -7.50 -7.39
C LYS A 60 1.01 -7.92 -7.29
N LEU A 61 1.84 -7.16 -6.58
CA LEU A 61 3.23 -7.55 -6.33
C LEU A 61 3.32 -8.74 -5.37
N MET A 62 2.48 -8.79 -4.34
CA MET A 62 2.42 -9.92 -3.41
C MET A 62 1.96 -11.21 -4.10
N ASP A 63 1.06 -11.11 -5.08
CA ASP A 63 0.58 -12.26 -5.87
C ASP A 63 1.65 -12.88 -6.78
N LEU A 64 2.78 -12.19 -7.01
CA LEU A 64 3.90 -12.75 -7.77
C LEU A 64 4.69 -13.78 -6.96
N ALA A 65 4.65 -13.70 -5.62
CA ALA A 65 5.30 -14.68 -4.77
C ALA A 65 4.56 -16.03 -4.83
N PRO A 66 5.26 -17.16 -4.99
CA PRO A 66 4.62 -18.48 -4.98
C PRO A 66 4.08 -18.79 -3.58
N LYS A 67 3.04 -19.62 -3.50
CA LYS A 67 2.46 -20.04 -2.21
C LYS A 67 3.22 -21.21 -1.58
N THR A 68 3.85 -22.02 -2.43
CA THR A 68 4.63 -23.19 -2.04
C THR A 68 5.99 -23.18 -2.73
N ALA A 69 6.93 -23.90 -2.20
CA ALA A 69 8.24 -24.10 -2.78
C ALA A 69 8.68 -25.57 -2.65
N ILE A 70 9.43 -26.06 -3.62
CA ILE A 70 10.08 -27.34 -3.54
C ILE A 70 11.45 -27.13 -2.89
N VAL A 71 11.69 -27.77 -1.75
CA VAL A 71 12.97 -27.72 -1.05
C VAL A 71 13.58 -29.11 -0.97
N GLU A 72 14.91 -29.17 -1.04
CA GLU A 72 15.68 -30.40 -0.81
C GLU A 72 16.21 -30.40 0.61
N ARG A 73 15.68 -31.30 1.45
CA ARG A 73 16.15 -31.51 2.81
C ARG A 73 16.57 -33.00 2.96
N ASN A 74 17.78 -33.23 3.40
CA ASN A 74 18.32 -34.60 3.57
C ASN A 74 18.30 -35.46 2.28
N GLY A 75 18.47 -34.82 1.10
CA GLY A 75 18.47 -35.51 -0.19
C GLY A 75 17.07 -35.89 -0.68
N GLN A 76 16.01 -35.39 -0.06
CA GLN A 76 14.62 -35.57 -0.48
C GLN A 76 13.98 -34.23 -0.85
N GLU A 77 13.35 -34.22 -2.01
CA GLU A 77 12.55 -33.07 -2.46
C GLU A 77 11.18 -33.10 -1.79
N THR A 78 10.79 -32.00 -1.18
CA THR A 78 9.50 -31.86 -0.50
C THR A 78 8.90 -30.49 -0.82
N GLU A 79 7.63 -30.50 -1.17
CA GLU A 79 6.87 -29.26 -1.35
C GLU A 79 6.43 -28.74 0.03
N ILE A 80 6.80 -27.50 0.35
CA ILE A 80 6.44 -26.86 1.61
C ILE A 80 5.80 -25.49 1.36
N PRO A 81 4.94 -24.98 2.27
CA PRO A 81 4.50 -23.60 2.24
C PRO A 81 5.68 -22.64 2.28
N ILE A 82 5.63 -21.54 1.51
CA ILE A 82 6.73 -20.57 1.43
C ILE A 82 7.13 -20.00 2.79
N ALA A 83 6.18 -19.88 3.73
CA ALA A 83 6.44 -19.42 5.09
C ALA A 83 7.32 -20.35 5.92
N GLN A 84 7.59 -21.58 5.44
CA GLN A 84 8.41 -22.59 6.11
C GLN A 84 9.80 -22.73 5.51
N ILE A 85 10.14 -21.90 4.51
CA ILE A 85 11.51 -21.82 3.99
C ILE A 85 12.39 -21.12 5.01
N GLU A 86 13.55 -21.69 5.28
CA GLU A 86 14.55 -21.14 6.19
C GLU A 86 15.81 -20.72 5.41
N GLU A 87 16.58 -19.80 6.00
CA GLU A 87 17.87 -19.43 5.43
C GLU A 87 18.81 -20.64 5.41
N GLY A 88 19.44 -20.89 4.26
CA GLY A 88 20.28 -22.06 4.02
C GLY A 88 19.58 -23.23 3.34
N ASP A 89 18.24 -23.26 3.28
CA ASP A 89 17.51 -24.29 2.52
C ASP A 89 17.91 -24.29 1.04
N ILE A 90 17.98 -25.48 0.46
CA ILE A 90 18.13 -25.63 -0.99
C ILE A 90 16.75 -25.73 -1.61
N PHE A 91 16.39 -24.75 -2.43
CA PHE A 91 15.14 -24.77 -3.17
C PHE A 91 15.34 -25.08 -4.65
N ILE A 92 14.33 -25.68 -5.25
CA ILE A 92 14.31 -26.12 -6.64
C ILE A 92 13.30 -25.30 -7.41
N VAL A 93 13.71 -24.78 -8.57
CA VAL A 93 12.86 -23.94 -9.44
C VAL A 93 12.83 -24.56 -10.84
N ASN A 94 11.69 -25.15 -11.17
CA ASN A 94 11.45 -25.70 -12.50
C ASN A 94 11.13 -24.58 -13.51
N PRO A 95 11.27 -24.83 -14.82
CA PRO A 95 10.84 -23.90 -15.86
C PRO A 95 9.38 -23.47 -15.68
N GLY A 96 9.13 -22.18 -15.76
CA GLY A 96 7.82 -21.55 -15.53
C GLY A 96 7.48 -21.28 -14.07
N ALA A 97 8.27 -21.77 -13.11
CA ALA A 97 8.01 -21.55 -11.68
C ALA A 97 8.60 -20.20 -11.22
N SER A 98 7.97 -19.63 -10.19
CA SER A 98 8.47 -18.44 -9.49
C SER A 98 9.54 -18.84 -8.46
N ILE A 99 10.57 -18.00 -8.32
CA ILE A 99 11.65 -18.17 -7.35
C ILE A 99 11.10 -17.85 -5.94
N PRO A 100 11.25 -18.79 -4.98
CA PRO A 100 10.55 -18.68 -3.70
C PRO A 100 11.23 -17.75 -2.68
N ALA A 101 12.54 -17.55 -2.79
CA ALA A 101 13.31 -16.75 -1.83
C ALA A 101 14.50 -16.09 -2.53
N ASP A 102 15.06 -15.04 -1.93
CA ASP A 102 16.35 -14.53 -2.41
C ASP A 102 17.44 -15.54 -2.10
N GLY A 103 18.28 -15.82 -3.08
CA GLY A 103 19.28 -16.85 -2.93
C GLY A 103 20.46 -16.73 -3.88
N VAL A 104 21.23 -17.80 -3.94
CA VAL A 104 22.36 -17.96 -4.86
C VAL A 104 22.20 -19.30 -5.57
N VAL A 105 22.39 -19.32 -6.88
CA VAL A 105 22.38 -20.55 -7.69
C VAL A 105 23.49 -21.49 -7.21
N THR A 106 23.11 -22.71 -6.88
CA THR A 106 24.06 -23.77 -6.49
C THR A 106 24.25 -24.81 -7.58
N GLU A 107 23.26 -24.97 -8.48
CA GLU A 107 23.30 -25.93 -9.58
C GLU A 107 22.35 -25.47 -10.70
N GLY A 108 22.73 -25.71 -11.95
CA GLY A 108 21.91 -25.42 -13.12
C GLY A 108 22.20 -24.08 -13.76
N ALA A 109 21.50 -23.80 -14.87
CA ALA A 109 21.55 -22.54 -15.58
C ALA A 109 20.21 -22.27 -16.27
N SER A 110 19.76 -21.01 -16.26
CA SER A 110 18.49 -20.63 -16.89
C SER A 110 18.38 -19.13 -17.13
N GLY A 111 17.57 -18.75 -18.11
CA GLY A 111 17.07 -17.39 -18.24
C GLY A 111 15.98 -17.12 -17.21
N VAL A 112 16.16 -16.11 -16.39
CA VAL A 112 15.22 -15.67 -15.36
C VAL A 112 14.63 -14.31 -15.73
N ASP A 113 13.31 -14.23 -15.75
CA ASP A 113 12.56 -13.00 -15.98
C ASP A 113 12.47 -12.21 -14.66
N GLU A 114 13.22 -11.15 -14.58
CA GLU A 114 13.28 -10.24 -13.44
C GLU A 114 12.44 -8.95 -13.67
N SER A 115 11.66 -8.89 -14.76
CA SER A 115 10.96 -7.68 -15.20
C SER A 115 10.02 -7.08 -14.16
N ALA A 116 9.40 -7.93 -13.34
CA ALA A 116 8.52 -7.47 -12.26
C ALA A 116 9.24 -6.64 -11.18
N ILE A 117 10.55 -6.83 -11.02
CA ILE A 117 11.37 -6.16 -10.01
C ILE A 117 12.24 -5.06 -10.65
N THR A 118 12.88 -5.37 -11.78
CA THR A 118 13.84 -4.47 -12.42
C THR A 118 13.20 -3.56 -13.48
N GLY A 119 12.05 -3.97 -14.04
CA GLY A 119 11.42 -3.34 -15.19
C GLY A 119 12.04 -3.72 -16.53
N GLU A 120 13.12 -4.52 -16.58
CA GLU A 120 13.76 -4.96 -17.80
C GLU A 120 13.10 -6.22 -18.35
N SER A 121 12.59 -6.17 -19.59
CA SER A 121 11.82 -7.27 -20.20
C SER A 121 12.69 -8.41 -20.76
N ILE A 122 14.01 -8.27 -20.78
CA ILE A 122 14.92 -9.29 -21.31
C ILE A 122 15.30 -10.21 -20.15
N PRO A 123 15.06 -11.54 -20.26
CA PRO A 123 15.49 -12.49 -19.26
C PRO A 123 17.01 -12.43 -19.03
N VAL A 124 17.41 -12.50 -17.77
CA VAL A 124 18.81 -12.49 -17.35
C VAL A 124 19.28 -13.93 -17.21
N GLU A 125 20.36 -14.28 -17.91
CA GLU A 125 20.98 -15.59 -17.74
C GLU A 125 21.59 -15.74 -16.35
N LYS A 126 21.22 -16.83 -15.66
CA LYS A 126 21.71 -17.19 -14.33
C LYS A 126 22.44 -18.50 -14.40
N SER A 127 23.57 -18.57 -13.73
CA SER A 127 24.43 -19.74 -13.60
C SER A 127 24.91 -19.89 -12.15
N GLU A 128 25.64 -20.95 -11.86
CA GLU A 128 26.16 -21.19 -10.51
C GLU A 128 26.93 -19.99 -9.94
N GLY A 129 26.59 -19.58 -8.74
CA GLY A 129 27.12 -18.40 -8.05
C GLY A 129 26.31 -17.10 -8.26
N ASP A 130 25.39 -17.07 -9.22
CA ASP A 130 24.58 -15.88 -9.49
C ASP A 130 23.46 -15.71 -8.45
N ARG A 131 23.04 -14.45 -8.25
CA ARG A 131 21.96 -14.12 -7.34
C ARG A 131 20.60 -14.40 -7.95
N LEU A 132 19.72 -14.97 -7.13
CA LEU A 132 18.29 -15.14 -7.41
C LEU A 132 17.47 -14.17 -6.56
N ILE A 133 16.45 -13.60 -7.15
CA ILE A 133 15.53 -12.66 -6.51
C ILE A 133 14.17 -13.33 -6.37
N ALA A 134 13.58 -13.27 -5.18
CA ALA A 134 12.25 -13.80 -4.93
C ALA A 134 11.18 -13.18 -5.85
N ALA A 135 10.17 -13.98 -6.22
CA ALA A 135 9.06 -13.61 -7.11
C ALA A 135 9.45 -13.34 -8.57
N THR A 136 10.69 -13.57 -8.98
CA THR A 136 11.09 -13.61 -10.40
C THR A 136 10.78 -14.98 -11.01
N ILE A 137 10.65 -15.07 -12.33
CA ILE A 137 10.17 -16.28 -13.01
C ILE A 137 11.29 -16.98 -13.75
N ASN A 138 11.54 -18.24 -13.42
CA ASN A 138 12.44 -19.11 -14.16
C ASN A 138 11.82 -19.48 -15.51
N LYS A 139 12.48 -19.21 -16.65
CA LYS A 139 11.90 -19.40 -17.99
C LYS A 139 12.25 -20.72 -18.66
N THR A 140 13.50 -21.13 -18.66
CA THR A 140 13.99 -22.15 -19.60
C THR A 140 14.60 -23.37 -18.95
N GLY A 141 15.48 -23.20 -17.99
CA GLY A 141 16.28 -24.25 -17.40
C GLY A 141 15.81 -24.69 -16.02
N TYR A 142 16.52 -25.64 -15.46
CA TYR A 142 16.38 -26.09 -14.08
C TYR A 142 17.38 -25.33 -13.22
N LEU A 143 16.94 -24.86 -12.06
CA LEU A 143 17.78 -24.16 -11.10
C LEU A 143 17.61 -24.77 -9.70
N LYS A 144 18.73 -25.01 -9.02
CA LYS A 144 18.77 -25.11 -7.56
C LYS A 144 19.38 -23.85 -6.99
N GLY A 145 18.77 -23.32 -5.95
CA GLY A 145 19.25 -22.14 -5.24
C GLY A 145 19.33 -22.38 -3.75
N ARG A 146 20.31 -21.77 -3.09
CA ARG A 146 20.38 -21.73 -1.63
C ARG A 146 19.74 -20.43 -1.15
N ALA A 147 18.76 -20.53 -0.26
CA ALA A 147 18.10 -19.38 0.35
C ALA A 147 19.07 -18.56 1.21
N VAL A 148 19.15 -17.27 0.96
CA VAL A 148 19.98 -16.31 1.71
C VAL A 148 19.10 -15.34 2.49
N ARG A 149 17.95 -14.96 1.94
CA ARG A 149 16.95 -14.13 2.63
C ARG A 149 15.56 -14.70 2.36
N VAL A 150 14.76 -14.80 3.41
CA VAL A 150 13.44 -15.44 3.38
C VAL A 150 12.38 -14.53 4.00
N GLY A 151 11.11 -14.76 3.68
CA GLY A 151 9.98 -14.07 4.28
C GLY A 151 10.05 -12.55 4.11
N GLU A 152 9.96 -11.81 5.22
CA GLU A 152 9.98 -10.35 5.25
C GLU A 152 11.34 -9.73 4.85
N ASN A 153 12.41 -10.52 4.89
CA ASN A 153 13.75 -10.08 4.54
C ASN A 153 14.07 -10.16 3.04
N THR A 154 13.17 -10.70 2.22
CA THR A 154 13.37 -10.77 0.77
C THR A 154 13.36 -9.38 0.13
N THR A 155 14.03 -9.26 -1.02
CA THR A 155 14.08 -8.01 -1.81
C THR A 155 12.68 -7.50 -2.14
N LEU A 156 11.75 -8.39 -2.53
CA LEU A 156 10.36 -8.03 -2.81
C LEU A 156 9.67 -7.47 -1.56
N SER A 157 9.78 -8.14 -0.41
CA SER A 157 9.15 -7.69 0.84
C SER A 157 9.68 -6.33 1.29
N GLN A 158 10.97 -6.07 1.11
CA GLN A 158 11.57 -4.78 1.42
C GLN A 158 11.05 -3.67 0.50
N ILE A 159 10.88 -3.94 -0.81
CA ILE A 159 10.29 -2.98 -1.75
C ILE A 159 8.84 -2.67 -1.34
N ILE A 160 8.03 -3.68 -1.03
CA ILE A 160 6.65 -3.52 -0.56
C ILE A 160 6.61 -2.63 0.68
N SER A 161 7.41 -2.94 1.70
CA SER A 161 7.49 -2.16 2.94
C SER A 161 7.86 -0.68 2.70
N LEU A 162 8.81 -0.41 1.81
CA LEU A 162 9.19 0.97 1.43
C LEU A 162 8.05 1.72 0.74
N VAL A 163 7.31 1.05 -0.14
CA VAL A 163 6.14 1.65 -0.83
C VAL A 163 5.01 1.91 0.15
N GLU A 164 4.74 1.00 1.09
CA GLU A 164 3.75 1.18 2.16
C GLU A 164 4.11 2.35 3.08
N GLU A 165 5.36 2.45 3.50
CA GLU A 165 5.85 3.56 4.33
C GLU A 165 5.70 4.90 3.59
N ALA A 166 6.12 4.97 2.33
CA ALA A 166 5.97 6.16 1.49
C ALA A 166 4.49 6.55 1.31
N SER A 167 3.61 5.56 1.11
CA SER A 167 2.17 5.77 0.90
C SER A 167 1.42 6.16 2.18
N SER A 168 1.87 5.68 3.34
CA SER A 168 1.28 5.97 4.65
C SER A 168 1.78 7.29 5.24
N SER A 169 2.93 7.79 4.78
CA SER A 169 3.53 9.02 5.27
C SER A 169 2.72 10.22 4.79
N LYS A 170 1.89 10.80 5.70
CA LYS A 170 1.30 12.12 5.48
C LYS A 170 2.42 13.14 5.37
N ALA A 171 2.41 13.93 4.30
CA ALA A 171 3.35 15.04 4.16
C ALA A 171 3.39 15.87 5.46
N PRO A 172 4.57 16.29 5.96
CA PRO A 172 4.69 17.06 7.20
C PRO A 172 3.77 18.27 7.27
N ILE A 173 3.51 18.88 6.11
CA ILE A 173 2.61 20.04 5.95
C ILE A 173 1.14 19.67 6.23
N ALA A 174 0.69 18.47 5.84
CA ALA A 174 -0.68 18.01 6.11
C ALA A 174 -0.88 17.75 7.61
N LYS A 175 0.11 17.16 8.30
CA LYS A 175 0.07 16.98 9.77
C LYS A 175 0.00 18.32 10.50
N MET A 176 0.70 19.34 9.99
CA MET A 176 0.68 20.68 10.58
C MET A 176 -0.64 21.39 10.34
N ALA A 177 -1.21 21.26 9.14
CA ALA A 177 -2.54 21.79 8.83
C ALA A 177 -3.64 21.14 9.68
N ASP A 178 -3.62 19.80 9.84
CA ASP A 178 -4.54 19.08 10.72
C ASP A 178 -4.44 19.56 12.18
N LYS A 179 -3.22 19.81 12.68
CA LYS A 179 -2.97 20.32 14.04
C LYS A 179 -3.50 21.74 14.23
N ILE A 180 -3.27 22.63 13.25
CA ILE A 180 -3.78 24.00 13.29
C ILE A 180 -5.31 24.00 13.22
N ALA A 181 -5.91 23.25 12.31
CA ALA A 181 -7.37 23.15 12.18
C ALA A 181 -8.01 22.57 13.46
N GLY A 182 -7.38 21.61 14.12
CA GLY A 182 -7.87 21.01 15.35
C GLY A 182 -7.94 21.97 16.55
N VAL A 183 -7.14 23.04 16.52
CA VAL A 183 -7.19 24.11 17.54
C VAL A 183 -8.08 25.27 17.09
N PHE A 184 -8.00 25.66 15.84
CA PHE A 184 -8.69 26.83 15.30
C PHE A 184 -10.22 26.62 15.25
N VAL A 185 -10.65 25.46 14.75
CA VAL A 185 -12.10 25.17 14.56
C VAL A 185 -12.92 25.19 15.86
N PRO A 186 -12.43 24.67 17.03
CA PRO A 186 -13.18 24.76 18.29
C PRO A 186 -13.19 26.18 18.91
N VAL A 187 -12.26 27.05 18.52
CA VAL A 187 -12.10 28.39 19.11
C VAL A 187 -12.92 29.45 18.38
N VAL A 188 -13.22 29.25 17.09
CA VAL A 188 -14.05 30.12 16.25
C VAL A 188 -15.51 29.64 16.24
#